data_c9e4dc24d0dfc0305ca88458ee0bb392
#
_entry.id   c9e4dc24d0dfc0305ca88458ee0bb392
#
_cell.length_a   1.000
_cell.length_b   1.000
_cell.length_c   1.000
_cell.angle_alpha   90.00
_cell.angle_beta   90.00
_cell.angle_gamma   90.00
#
_symmetry.space_group_name_H-M   'P 1'
#
loop_
_entity.id
_entity.type
_entity.pdbx_description
1 polymer ?
#
loop_
_entity_poly.entity_id
_entity_poly.type
_entity_poly.pdbx_seq_one_letter_code
_entity_poly.pdbx_strand_id
1 'polypeptide(L)'
;MIEDDLRAAFARHEMLTPSTGPLRVAIDRLAAVRRRRRQRFQAAGVTLALLGALGVGVPQLRPDRPAEGPASSGQPAVGRSGALNVLLLGVDGFGEQPPYRLADSVLLVHVPADRSRPYLISLPRDLEVSIPGRGTEKLNSAFYSGAGEPRPDLDAGYDLTRRVVADLTGVRVDAGAVLTFAGLRRITDAVDGVEVCLPKEVRSWHTRRTFPAGCQRLDGAASIDLLRQRRYLPDGAFDRDRNAQRYVAGLVRRVTAQDVLSNPVRLAALLSAPGKGLAVDDDGLPLTRLVAVLPELESVDPVGLSLPVGTPVGNASRLPLDPKQGPEFLAALREDRLAQWVAQHPEQVNPVR
;
A
#
# COMPACT_ATOMS: atom_id res chain seq x y z
N MET A 1 -17.54 54.22 12.41
CA MET A 1 -16.09 54.13 12.66
C MET A 1 -15.55 52.71 12.50
N ILE A 2 -15.90 51.72 13.36
CA ILE A 2 -15.35 50.35 13.25
C ILE A 2 -15.82 49.61 11.98
N GLU A 3 -17.04 49.86 11.55
CA GLU A 3 -17.64 49.22 10.39
C GLU A 3 -17.04 49.75 9.07
N ASP A 4 -16.67 51.01 9.05
CA ASP A 4 -16.02 51.62 7.87
C ASP A 4 -14.55 51.24 7.75
N ASP A 5 -13.87 51.07 8.90
CA ASP A 5 -12.50 50.56 8.94
C ASP A 5 -12.42 49.06 8.51
N LEU A 6 -13.41 48.27 8.89
CA LEU A 6 -13.55 46.88 8.44
C LEU A 6 -13.82 46.80 6.93
N ARG A 7 -14.73 47.61 6.40
CA ARG A 7 -14.99 47.64 4.96
C ARG A 7 -13.76 48.09 4.15
N ALA A 8 -13.03 49.09 4.66
CA ALA A 8 -11.78 49.53 4.02
C ALA A 8 -10.66 48.48 4.10
N ALA A 9 -10.61 47.65 5.15
CA ALA A 9 -9.69 46.54 5.26
C ALA A 9 -10.05 45.41 4.28
N PHE A 10 -11.31 45.04 4.16
CA PHE A 10 -11.79 44.05 3.21
C PHE A 10 -11.56 44.49 1.75
N ALA A 11 -11.85 45.73 1.41
CA ALA A 11 -11.61 46.26 0.06
C ALA A 11 -10.12 46.26 -0.34
N ARG A 12 -9.21 46.45 0.63
CA ARG A 12 -7.76 46.33 0.38
C ARG A 12 -7.31 44.88 0.15
N HIS A 13 -7.93 43.90 0.78
CA HIS A 13 -7.64 42.49 0.59
C HIS A 13 -8.25 41.95 -0.72
N GLU A 14 -9.38 42.48 -1.16
CA GLU A 14 -10.03 42.09 -2.42
C GLU A 14 -9.16 42.38 -3.64
N MET A 15 -8.39 43.45 -3.63
CA MET A 15 -7.43 43.80 -4.69
C MET A 15 -6.20 42.87 -4.73
N LEU A 16 -5.93 42.13 -3.66
CA LEU A 16 -4.82 41.15 -3.59
C LEU A 16 -5.27 39.74 -3.97
N THR A 17 -6.56 39.55 -4.25
CA THR A 17 -7.09 38.20 -4.61
C THR A 17 -6.69 37.88 -6.06
N PRO A 18 -5.94 36.78 -6.32
CA PRO A 18 -5.59 36.39 -7.67
C PRO A 18 -6.84 36.14 -8.51
N SER A 19 -6.81 36.46 -9.79
CA SER A 19 -7.91 36.20 -10.69
C SER A 19 -8.31 34.72 -10.67
N THR A 20 -9.60 34.42 -10.48
CA THR A 20 -10.13 33.06 -10.35
C THR A 20 -10.05 32.22 -11.64
N GLY A 21 -9.70 32.83 -12.77
CA GLY A 21 -9.61 32.17 -14.07
C GLY A 21 -8.59 31.03 -14.12
N PRO A 22 -7.30 31.26 -13.77
CA PRO A 22 -6.30 30.18 -13.79
C PRO A 22 -6.61 29.06 -12.80
N LEU A 23 -7.21 29.40 -11.64
CA LEU A 23 -7.58 28.43 -10.62
C LEU A 23 -8.74 27.54 -11.08
N ARG A 24 -9.75 28.10 -11.74
CA ARG A 24 -10.86 27.34 -12.32
C ARG A 24 -10.38 26.39 -13.42
N VAL A 25 -9.50 26.83 -14.30
CA VAL A 25 -8.93 25.98 -15.36
C VAL A 25 -8.11 24.84 -14.76
N ALA A 26 -7.35 25.07 -13.69
CA ALA A 26 -6.62 24.02 -12.98
C ALA A 26 -7.58 23.03 -12.29
N ILE A 27 -8.63 23.51 -11.64
CA ILE A 27 -9.67 22.66 -11.00
C ILE A 27 -10.41 21.82 -12.04
N ASP A 28 -10.80 22.41 -13.18
CA ASP A 28 -11.51 21.70 -14.25
C ASP A 28 -10.62 20.64 -14.91
N ARG A 29 -9.32 20.90 -15.09
CA ARG A 29 -8.36 19.90 -15.57
C ARG A 29 -8.22 18.73 -14.59
N LEU A 30 -8.08 19.00 -13.30
CA LEU A 30 -8.04 17.98 -12.26
C LEU A 30 -9.34 17.18 -12.17
N ALA A 31 -10.48 17.84 -12.28
CA ALA A 31 -11.79 17.20 -12.30
C ALA A 31 -11.97 16.30 -13.55
N ALA A 32 -11.47 16.72 -14.71
CA ALA A 32 -11.54 15.93 -15.94
C ALA A 32 -10.64 14.68 -15.87
N VAL A 33 -9.45 14.79 -15.28
CA VAL A 33 -8.54 13.64 -15.04
C VAL A 33 -9.18 12.66 -14.05
N ARG A 34 -9.78 13.16 -12.96
CA ARG A 34 -10.53 12.33 -11.99
C ARG A 34 -11.74 11.63 -12.61
N ARG A 35 -12.48 12.34 -13.46
CA ARG A 35 -13.66 11.77 -14.16
C ARG A 35 -13.27 10.65 -15.12
N ARG A 36 -12.15 10.79 -15.85
CA ARG A 36 -11.59 9.76 -16.73
C ARG A 36 -11.08 8.56 -15.93
N ARG A 37 -10.44 8.77 -14.75
CA ARG A 37 -10.04 7.68 -13.84
C ARG A 37 -11.29 6.94 -13.31
N ARG A 38 -12.29 7.63 -12.76
CA ARG A 38 -13.53 7.01 -12.27
C ARG A 38 -14.27 6.21 -13.33
N GLN A 39 -14.34 6.70 -14.56
CA GLN A 39 -14.97 5.98 -15.67
C GLN A 39 -14.20 4.71 -16.05
N ARG A 40 -12.88 4.70 -15.94
CA ARG A 40 -12.05 3.49 -16.13
C ARG A 40 -12.30 2.45 -15.04
N PHE A 41 -12.44 2.86 -13.78
CA PHE A 41 -12.78 1.96 -12.68
C PHE A 41 -14.19 1.38 -12.79
N GLN A 42 -15.15 2.15 -13.24
CA GLN A 42 -16.53 1.66 -13.48
C GLN A 42 -16.61 0.71 -14.69
N ALA A 43 -15.82 0.96 -15.73
CA ALA A 43 -15.74 0.08 -16.89
C ALA A 43 -15.07 -1.27 -16.57
N ALA A 44 -14.04 -1.30 -15.72
CA ALA A 44 -13.39 -2.53 -15.29
C ALA A 44 -14.33 -3.43 -14.45
N GLY A 45 -15.19 -2.83 -13.59
CA GLY A 45 -16.17 -3.56 -12.79
C GLY A 45 -17.30 -4.18 -13.62
N VAL A 46 -17.72 -3.52 -14.71
CA VAL A 46 -18.82 -3.99 -15.56
C VAL A 46 -18.36 -5.08 -16.54
N THR A 47 -17.11 -5.04 -17.01
CA THR A 47 -16.57 -6.07 -17.93
C THR A 47 -16.40 -7.42 -17.26
N LEU A 48 -16.13 -7.48 -15.97
CA LEU A 48 -16.05 -8.75 -15.23
C LEU A 48 -17.43 -9.41 -15.01
N ALA A 49 -18.49 -8.61 -14.95
CA ALA A 49 -19.87 -9.13 -14.80
C ALA A 49 -20.47 -9.69 -16.10
N LEU A 50 -19.97 -9.30 -17.27
CA LEU A 50 -20.48 -9.74 -18.57
C LEU A 50 -19.80 -10.99 -19.13
N LEU A 51 -18.63 -11.39 -18.65
CA LEU A 51 -17.96 -12.62 -19.09
C LEU A 51 -18.46 -13.89 -18.40
N GLY A 52 -19.31 -13.79 -17.38
CA GLY A 52 -19.93 -14.93 -16.69
C GLY A 52 -21.24 -15.43 -17.32
N ALA A 53 -21.81 -14.77 -18.32
CA ALA A 53 -23.16 -15.05 -18.81
C ALA A 53 -23.25 -15.68 -20.21
N LEU A 54 -22.14 -15.92 -20.90
CA LEU A 54 -22.17 -16.53 -22.24
C LEU A 54 -21.34 -17.83 -22.26
N GLY A 55 -21.93 -18.90 -21.72
CA GLY A 55 -21.53 -20.27 -21.99
C GLY A 55 -22.11 -20.73 -23.33
N VAL A 56 -21.33 -20.66 -24.41
CA VAL A 56 -21.62 -21.41 -25.65
C VAL A 56 -20.31 -21.79 -26.35
N GLY A 57 -20.12 -23.09 -26.50
CA GLY A 57 -19.53 -23.81 -27.63
C GLY A 57 -18.18 -23.37 -28.19
N VAL A 58 -17.16 -24.19 -27.95
CA VAL A 58 -15.88 -24.14 -28.67
C VAL A 58 -16.00 -24.93 -29.97
N PRO A 59 -15.78 -24.35 -31.16
CA PRO A 59 -15.43 -25.10 -32.36
C PRO A 59 -13.91 -25.25 -32.43
N GLN A 60 -13.47 -26.48 -32.58
CA GLN A 60 -12.09 -26.82 -32.91
C GLN A 60 -11.77 -26.32 -34.32
N LEU A 61 -10.70 -25.55 -34.46
CA LEU A 61 -10.11 -25.21 -35.76
C LEU A 61 -8.67 -25.74 -35.81
N ARG A 62 -8.44 -26.53 -36.89
CA ARG A 62 -7.16 -27.11 -37.28
C ARG A 62 -6.18 -26.03 -37.77
N PRO A 63 -4.87 -26.29 -37.70
CA PRO A 63 -3.85 -25.35 -38.16
C PRO A 63 -3.58 -25.54 -39.67
N ASP A 64 -3.68 -24.46 -40.46
CA ASP A 64 -3.09 -24.38 -41.79
C ASP A 64 -2.32 -23.05 -41.98
N ARG A 65 -1.23 -23.20 -42.58
CA ARG A 65 -0.06 -22.48 -43.05
C ARG A 65 -0.06 -20.94 -43.24
N PRO A 66 1.17 -20.38 -43.34
CA PRO A 66 1.42 -18.95 -43.13
C PRO A 66 1.27 -18.14 -44.44
N ALA A 67 0.76 -16.91 -44.30
CA ALA A 67 0.88 -15.88 -45.30
C ALA A 67 1.70 -14.72 -44.73
N GLU A 68 2.84 -14.45 -45.35
CA GLU A 68 3.66 -13.27 -45.13
C GLU A 68 2.90 -12.01 -45.56
N GLY A 69 2.80 -11.04 -44.66
CA GLY A 69 2.30 -9.69 -44.91
C GLY A 69 3.09 -8.68 -44.06
N PRO A 70 3.28 -7.41 -44.52
CA PRO A 70 4.35 -6.54 -44.08
C PRO A 70 4.17 -6.05 -42.63
N ALA A 71 5.33 -5.87 -41.99
CA ALA A 71 5.51 -5.46 -40.62
C ALA A 71 4.73 -4.16 -40.26
N SER A 72 3.69 -4.35 -39.46
CA SER A 72 3.11 -3.29 -38.66
C SER A 72 3.93 -3.20 -37.39
N SER A 73 4.44 -2.01 -37.07
CA SER A 73 5.16 -1.70 -35.85
C SER A 73 4.31 -2.00 -34.61
N GLY A 74 4.31 -3.25 -34.19
CA GLY A 74 3.72 -3.67 -32.94
C GLY A 74 4.49 -3.10 -31.78
N GLN A 75 3.82 -2.32 -30.95
CA GLN A 75 4.30 -2.04 -29.60
C GLN A 75 4.65 -3.36 -28.93
N PRO A 76 5.83 -3.49 -28.33
CA PRO A 76 6.18 -4.72 -27.64
C PRO A 76 5.18 -4.96 -26.53
N ALA A 77 4.50 -6.09 -26.56
CA ALA A 77 3.80 -6.62 -25.40
C ALA A 77 4.83 -6.77 -24.29
N VAL A 78 4.81 -5.86 -23.33
CA VAL A 78 5.73 -5.82 -22.19
C VAL A 78 5.41 -7.01 -21.30
N GLY A 79 6.02 -8.14 -21.58
CA GLY A 79 6.26 -9.17 -20.60
C GLY A 79 7.28 -8.60 -19.62
N ARG A 80 6.83 -8.01 -18.51
CA ARG A 80 7.74 -7.51 -17.47
C ARG A 80 8.36 -8.70 -16.76
N SER A 81 9.57 -9.05 -17.16
CA SER A 81 10.42 -10.09 -16.57
C SER A 81 11.19 -9.58 -15.34
N GLY A 82 10.86 -8.43 -14.78
CA GLY A 82 11.56 -7.82 -13.64
C GLY A 82 10.91 -8.07 -12.30
N ALA A 83 11.59 -7.66 -11.24
CA ALA A 83 11.03 -7.63 -9.88
C ALA A 83 9.76 -6.76 -9.83
N LEU A 84 8.82 -7.09 -8.92
CA LEU A 84 7.60 -6.34 -8.68
C LEU A 84 7.64 -5.71 -7.28
N ASN A 85 7.26 -4.45 -7.19
CA ASN A 85 7.18 -3.73 -5.93
C ASN A 85 5.76 -3.24 -5.70
N VAL A 86 5.14 -3.68 -4.60
CA VAL A 86 3.78 -3.31 -4.21
C VAL A 86 3.83 -2.54 -2.90
N LEU A 87 3.29 -1.33 -2.87
CA LEU A 87 3.26 -0.48 -1.67
C LEU A 87 1.91 -0.62 -0.96
N LEU A 88 1.95 -1.07 0.29
CA LEU A 88 0.77 -1.19 1.13
C LEU A 88 0.82 -0.14 2.25
N LEU A 89 -0.21 0.68 2.35
CA LEU A 89 -0.35 1.68 3.39
C LEU A 89 -1.51 1.34 4.32
N GLY A 90 -1.22 1.27 5.62
CA GLY A 90 -2.22 1.21 6.67
C GLY A 90 -2.45 2.59 7.26
N VAL A 91 -3.68 3.11 7.14
CA VAL A 91 -4.03 4.45 7.65
C VAL A 91 -5.09 4.35 8.73
N ASP A 92 -4.95 5.18 9.78
CA ASP A 92 -5.96 5.30 10.82
C ASP A 92 -7.00 6.37 10.47
N GLY A 93 -8.20 6.27 11.03
CA GLY A 93 -9.17 7.34 11.11
C GLY A 93 -9.86 7.79 9.83
N PHE A 94 -10.68 6.92 9.21
CA PHE A 94 -11.79 7.36 8.36
C PHE A 94 -13.11 7.18 9.13
N GLY A 95 -13.63 8.27 9.68
CA GLY A 95 -14.97 8.25 10.27
C GLY A 95 -15.20 9.20 11.42
N GLU A 96 -14.29 9.38 12.33
CA GLU A 96 -14.47 10.24 13.51
C GLU A 96 -13.13 10.87 13.89
N GLN A 97 -13.19 12.13 14.33
CA GLN A 97 -12.05 13.00 14.65
C GLN A 97 -10.92 12.31 15.43
N PRO A 98 -9.67 12.59 15.14
CA PRO A 98 -9.03 13.90 14.96
C PRO A 98 -8.42 14.15 13.56
N PRO A 99 -7.92 15.38 13.30
CA PRO A 99 -7.63 15.88 11.95
C PRO A 99 -6.42 15.25 11.26
N TYR A 100 -5.66 14.37 11.92
CA TYR A 100 -4.39 13.86 11.38
C TYR A 100 -4.53 12.41 10.94
N ARG A 101 -4.55 12.22 9.63
CA ARG A 101 -4.56 10.90 8.99
C ARG A 101 -3.17 10.57 8.52
N LEU A 102 -2.48 9.77 9.28
CA LEU A 102 -1.11 9.37 9.02
C LEU A 102 -1.09 7.94 8.50
N ALA A 103 -0.16 7.65 7.59
CA ALA A 103 0.14 6.27 7.24
C ALA A 103 0.97 5.65 8.35
N ASP A 104 0.29 5.00 9.28
CA ASP A 104 0.94 4.40 10.45
C ASP A 104 1.68 3.09 10.13
N SER A 105 1.34 2.44 9.03
CA SER A 105 2.05 1.29 8.49
C SER A 105 2.41 1.55 7.03
N VAL A 106 3.68 1.45 6.69
CA VAL A 106 4.20 1.57 5.33
C VAL A 106 4.98 0.30 5.03
N LEU A 107 4.44 -0.55 4.17
CA LEU A 107 5.00 -1.85 3.83
C LEU A 107 5.24 -1.93 2.33
N LEU A 108 6.50 -2.15 1.93
CA LEU A 108 6.87 -2.44 0.56
C LEU A 108 7.02 -3.95 0.40
N VAL A 109 6.19 -4.54 -0.45
CA VAL A 109 6.29 -5.95 -0.83
C VAL A 109 7.14 -6.02 -2.09
N HIS A 110 8.31 -6.62 -1.97
CA HIS A 110 9.21 -6.85 -3.09
C HIS A 110 9.15 -8.33 -3.51
N VAL A 111 8.78 -8.57 -4.74
CA VAL A 111 8.77 -9.91 -5.36
C VAL A 111 9.91 -9.95 -6.36
N PRO A 112 10.97 -10.76 -6.12
CA PRO A 112 12.11 -10.86 -7.03
C PRO A 112 11.71 -11.27 -8.45
N ALA A 113 12.56 -10.94 -9.42
CA ALA A 113 12.32 -11.28 -10.82
C ALA A 113 12.20 -12.79 -11.06
N ASP A 114 12.96 -13.58 -10.30
CA ASP A 114 12.95 -15.04 -10.34
C ASP A 114 11.78 -15.70 -9.57
N ARG A 115 10.93 -14.88 -8.90
CA ARG A 115 9.79 -15.35 -8.09
C ARG A 115 10.17 -16.29 -6.94
N SER A 116 11.42 -16.27 -6.49
CA SER A 116 11.93 -17.20 -5.50
C SER A 116 11.28 -17.04 -4.13
N ARG A 117 11.31 -15.83 -3.56
CA ARG A 117 10.76 -15.55 -2.22
C ARG A 117 10.42 -14.07 -2.08
N PRO A 118 9.18 -13.70 -1.74
CA PRO A 118 8.82 -12.31 -1.53
C PRO A 118 9.40 -11.76 -0.21
N TYR A 119 9.67 -10.46 -0.20
CA TYR A 119 10.13 -9.71 0.95
C TYR A 119 9.07 -8.72 1.41
N LEU A 120 8.74 -8.74 2.69
CA LEU A 120 7.87 -7.78 3.35
C LEU A 120 8.73 -6.75 4.07
N ILE A 121 8.95 -5.61 3.43
CA ILE A 121 9.88 -4.58 3.91
C ILE A 121 9.09 -3.48 4.62
N SER A 122 9.20 -3.40 5.94
CA SER A 122 8.64 -2.29 6.69
C SER A 122 9.53 -1.05 6.56
N LEU A 123 8.92 0.06 6.17
CA LEU A 123 9.52 1.39 6.20
C LEU A 123 9.01 2.08 7.46
N PRO A 124 9.88 2.34 8.47
CA PRO A 124 9.45 2.94 9.72
C PRO A 124 8.70 4.26 9.49
N ARG A 125 7.53 4.42 10.08
CA ARG A 125 6.68 5.60 9.87
C ARG A 125 7.36 6.92 10.25
N ASP A 126 8.29 6.86 11.21
CA ASP A 126 9.04 8.02 11.71
C ASP A 126 10.35 8.24 10.94
N LEU A 127 10.60 7.49 9.85
CA LEU A 127 11.77 7.65 8.98
C LEU A 127 11.82 9.07 8.43
N GLU A 128 13.00 9.67 8.48
CA GLU A 128 13.28 10.98 7.91
C GLU A 128 13.33 10.91 6.38
N VAL A 129 12.48 11.67 5.72
CA VAL A 129 12.38 11.70 4.26
C VAL A 129 12.17 13.12 3.75
N SER A 130 12.54 13.38 2.50
CA SER A 130 12.19 14.62 1.81
C SER A 130 10.80 14.50 1.20
N ILE A 131 9.89 15.40 1.58
CA ILE A 131 8.53 15.46 1.02
C ILE A 131 8.41 16.67 0.12
N PRO A 132 8.06 16.52 -1.17
CA PRO A 132 7.89 17.63 -2.10
C PRO A 132 6.96 18.73 -1.54
N GLY A 133 7.48 19.96 -1.50
CA GLY A 133 6.74 21.13 -0.98
C GLY A 133 6.66 21.23 0.55
N ARG A 134 7.26 20.29 1.31
CA ARG A 134 7.27 20.28 2.78
C ARG A 134 8.67 20.22 3.38
N GLY A 135 9.69 19.86 2.58
CA GLY A 135 11.06 19.65 3.08
C GLY A 135 11.21 18.32 3.81
N THR A 136 12.10 18.29 4.81
CA THR A 136 12.46 17.09 5.56
C THR A 136 11.46 16.83 6.68
N GLU A 137 10.72 15.73 6.57
CA GLU A 137 9.65 15.35 7.49
C GLU A 137 9.66 13.84 7.76
N LYS A 138 8.70 13.35 8.58
CA LYS A 138 8.47 11.93 8.80
C LYS A 138 7.74 11.31 7.59
N LEU A 139 8.08 10.07 7.25
CA LEU A 139 7.46 9.33 6.14
C LEU A 139 5.93 9.29 6.25
N ASN A 140 5.39 9.09 7.46
CA ASN A 140 3.93 9.01 7.67
C ASN A 140 3.19 10.30 7.34
N SER A 141 3.85 11.47 7.41
CA SER A 141 3.24 12.75 7.06
C SER A 141 3.12 12.97 5.56
N ALA A 142 3.80 12.18 4.73
CA ALA A 142 3.61 12.21 3.28
C ALA A 142 2.16 11.92 2.88
N PHE A 143 1.54 10.91 3.53
CA PHE A 143 0.14 10.58 3.26
C PHE A 143 -0.81 11.72 3.61
N TYR A 144 -0.66 12.28 4.80
CA TYR A 144 -1.46 13.44 5.24
C TYR A 144 -1.30 14.65 4.31
N SER A 145 -0.04 14.93 3.92
CA SER A 145 0.27 16.06 3.03
C SER A 145 -0.34 15.90 1.64
N GLY A 146 -0.41 14.67 1.14
CA GLY A 146 -1.05 14.35 -0.14
C GLY A 146 -2.57 14.31 -0.07
N ALA A 147 -3.11 13.74 1.01
CA ALA A 147 -4.55 13.56 1.17
C ALA A 147 -5.31 14.88 1.31
N GLY A 148 -4.69 15.89 1.90
CA GLY A 148 -5.28 17.23 2.07
C GLY A 148 -6.44 17.29 3.05
N GLU A 149 -6.93 18.51 3.30
CA GLU A 149 -8.06 18.83 4.19
C GLU A 149 -9.07 19.74 3.44
N PRO A 150 -10.32 19.84 3.89
CA PRO A 150 -10.98 19.14 5.01
C PRO A 150 -11.52 17.75 4.63
N ARG A 151 -11.47 17.38 3.36
CA ARG A 151 -11.95 16.10 2.83
C ARG A 151 -10.78 15.33 2.24
N PRO A 152 -10.12 14.50 3.05
CA PRO A 152 -8.95 13.79 2.58
C PRO A 152 -9.29 12.82 1.46
N ASP A 153 -8.39 12.80 0.49
CA ASP A 153 -8.42 11.93 -0.67
C ASP A 153 -7.37 10.82 -0.48
N LEU A 154 -7.83 9.56 -0.38
CA LEU A 154 -6.93 8.41 -0.19
C LEU A 154 -5.97 8.25 -1.37
N ASP A 155 -6.46 8.47 -2.59
CA ASP A 155 -5.65 8.32 -3.80
C ASP A 155 -4.54 9.36 -3.84
N ALA A 156 -4.85 10.63 -3.51
CA ALA A 156 -3.86 11.70 -3.48
C ALA A 156 -2.82 11.50 -2.35
N GLY A 157 -3.25 10.99 -1.18
CA GLY A 157 -2.36 10.61 -0.09
C GLY A 157 -1.43 9.47 -0.49
N TYR A 158 -1.96 8.45 -1.15
CA TYR A 158 -1.17 7.36 -1.71
C TYR A 158 -0.17 7.86 -2.76
N ASP A 159 -0.62 8.65 -3.73
CA ASP A 159 0.22 9.16 -4.82
C ASP A 159 1.45 9.93 -4.31
N LEU A 160 1.29 10.76 -3.26
CA LEU A 160 2.43 11.46 -2.67
C LEU A 160 3.35 10.50 -1.90
N THR A 161 2.78 9.59 -1.09
CA THR A 161 3.58 8.61 -0.34
C THR A 161 4.34 7.68 -1.28
N ARG A 162 3.71 7.23 -2.37
CA ARG A 162 4.34 6.40 -3.41
C ARG A 162 5.55 7.09 -4.02
N ARG A 163 5.43 8.39 -4.36
CA ARG A 163 6.56 9.17 -4.88
C ARG A 163 7.70 9.26 -3.87
N VAL A 164 7.39 9.60 -2.62
CA VAL A 164 8.40 9.68 -1.55
C VAL A 164 9.10 8.34 -1.34
N VAL A 165 8.36 7.23 -1.36
CA VAL A 165 8.94 5.89 -1.24
C VAL A 165 9.79 5.54 -2.45
N ALA A 166 9.35 5.86 -3.66
CA ALA A 166 10.11 5.62 -4.88
C ALA A 166 11.42 6.45 -4.90
N ASP A 167 11.36 7.71 -4.50
CA ASP A 167 12.54 8.59 -4.40
C ASP A 167 13.53 8.08 -3.34
N LEU A 168 13.02 7.64 -2.17
CA LEU A 168 13.84 7.08 -1.09
C LEU A 168 14.54 5.79 -1.51
N THR A 169 13.77 4.85 -2.08
CA THR A 169 14.25 3.50 -2.35
C THR A 169 14.96 3.37 -3.69
N GLY A 170 14.66 4.25 -4.62
CA GLY A 170 15.15 4.17 -6.01
C GLY A 170 14.51 3.05 -6.83
N VAL A 171 13.47 2.36 -6.30
CA VAL A 171 12.71 1.36 -7.06
C VAL A 171 11.38 1.95 -7.55
N ARG A 172 10.93 1.46 -8.68
CA ARG A 172 9.59 1.76 -9.15
C ARG A 172 8.57 1.00 -8.30
N VAL A 173 7.53 1.67 -7.84
CA VAL A 173 6.36 1.04 -7.25
C VAL A 173 5.38 0.70 -8.38
N ASP A 174 5.11 -0.58 -8.58
CA ASP A 174 4.31 -1.10 -9.71
C ASP A 174 2.82 -1.09 -9.41
N ALA A 175 2.46 -1.25 -8.15
CA ALA A 175 1.08 -1.22 -7.67
C ALA A 175 1.03 -0.90 -6.18
N GLY A 176 -0.16 -0.67 -5.65
CA GLY A 176 -0.31 -0.54 -4.22
C GLY A 176 -1.74 -0.38 -3.75
N ALA A 177 -1.87 -0.30 -2.44
CA ALA A 177 -3.16 -0.12 -1.80
C ALA A 177 -3.05 0.70 -0.51
N VAL A 178 -4.08 1.49 -0.25
CA VAL A 178 -4.33 2.11 1.05
C VAL A 178 -5.47 1.39 1.72
N LEU A 179 -5.24 0.95 2.94
CA LEU A 179 -6.23 0.23 3.72
C LEU A 179 -6.50 0.97 5.03
N THR A 180 -7.74 1.36 5.24
CA THR A 180 -8.19 1.89 6.54
C THR A 180 -8.45 0.76 7.52
N PHE A 181 -8.47 1.04 8.82
CA PHE A 181 -8.84 0.04 9.83
C PHE A 181 -10.23 -0.58 9.59
N ALA A 182 -11.19 0.23 9.14
CA ALA A 182 -12.51 -0.28 8.81
C ALA A 182 -12.48 -1.21 7.59
N GLY A 183 -11.64 -0.91 6.59
CA GLY A 183 -11.41 -1.78 5.43
C GLY A 183 -10.72 -3.07 5.83
N LEU A 184 -9.65 -2.98 6.63
CA LEU A 184 -8.90 -4.12 7.13
C LEU A 184 -9.80 -5.09 7.92
N ARG A 185 -10.64 -4.55 8.82
CA ARG A 185 -11.62 -5.35 9.56
C ARG A 185 -12.50 -6.17 8.62
N ARG A 186 -13.08 -5.51 7.62
CA ARG A 186 -13.99 -6.18 6.68
C ARG A 186 -13.29 -7.22 5.81
N ILE A 187 -12.05 -6.95 5.35
CA ILE A 187 -11.25 -7.95 4.64
C ILE A 187 -11.00 -9.17 5.52
N THR A 188 -10.56 -8.94 6.77
CA THR A 188 -10.29 -10.03 7.71
C THR A 188 -11.53 -10.88 7.95
N ASP A 189 -12.69 -10.24 8.18
CA ASP A 189 -13.95 -10.95 8.42
C ASP A 189 -14.44 -11.69 7.16
N ALA A 190 -14.21 -11.10 5.96
CA ALA A 190 -14.59 -11.73 4.68
C ALA A 190 -13.80 -13.01 4.36
N VAL A 191 -12.59 -13.17 4.89
CA VAL A 191 -11.79 -14.39 4.77
C VAL A 191 -11.93 -15.32 5.98
N ASP A 192 -12.89 -15.06 6.87
CA ASP A 192 -13.12 -15.83 8.10
C ASP A 192 -11.88 -15.85 9.01
N GLY A 193 -11.28 -14.68 9.19
CA GLY A 193 -10.14 -14.47 10.07
C GLY A 193 -8.78 -14.79 9.43
N VAL A 194 -7.73 -14.20 10.03
CA VAL A 194 -6.34 -14.35 9.62
C VAL A 194 -5.53 -14.97 10.74
N GLU A 195 -4.74 -16.00 10.41
CA GLU A 195 -3.82 -16.63 11.37
C GLU A 195 -2.56 -15.76 11.52
N VAL A 196 -2.26 -15.39 12.76
CA VAL A 196 -1.07 -14.63 13.14
C VAL A 196 -0.33 -15.38 14.23
N CYS A 197 0.97 -15.60 14.02
CA CYS A 197 1.84 -16.25 14.99
C CYS A 197 2.67 -15.21 15.73
N LEU A 198 2.55 -15.17 17.06
CA LEU A 198 3.27 -14.23 17.91
C LEU A 198 4.42 -14.93 18.65
N PRO A 199 5.64 -14.40 18.66
CA PRO A 199 6.77 -14.98 19.38
C PRO A 199 6.62 -14.86 20.90
N LYS A 200 5.86 -13.89 21.36
CA LYS A 200 5.59 -13.58 22.77
C LYS A 200 4.14 -13.15 22.96
N GLU A 201 3.67 -13.25 24.20
CA GLU A 201 2.37 -12.69 24.58
C GLU A 201 2.33 -11.18 24.34
N VAL A 202 1.21 -10.69 23.80
CA VAL A 202 0.95 -9.27 23.60
C VAL A 202 -0.32 -8.88 24.35
N ARG A 203 -0.22 -7.92 25.28
CA ARG A 203 -1.36 -7.35 25.96
C ARG A 203 -1.80 -6.05 25.32
N SER A 204 -3.06 -5.97 24.91
CA SER A 204 -3.59 -4.75 24.32
C SER A 204 -3.69 -3.61 25.34
N TRP A 205 -3.18 -2.45 24.95
CA TRP A 205 -3.43 -1.20 25.68
C TRP A 205 -4.87 -0.71 25.53
N HIS A 206 -5.47 -0.94 24.35
CA HIS A 206 -6.77 -0.38 24.00
C HIS A 206 -7.93 -1.17 24.58
N THR A 207 -7.92 -2.50 24.41
CA THR A 207 -9.04 -3.38 24.79
C THR A 207 -8.76 -4.23 26.03
N ARG A 208 -7.50 -4.25 26.50
CA ARG A 208 -7.02 -5.16 27.56
C ARG A 208 -7.00 -6.63 27.17
N ARG A 209 -7.30 -6.95 25.92
CA ARG A 209 -7.19 -8.29 25.38
C ARG A 209 -5.76 -8.81 25.50
N THR A 210 -5.62 -10.08 25.83
CA THR A 210 -4.34 -10.79 25.78
C THR A 210 -4.30 -11.65 24.54
N PHE A 211 -3.26 -11.47 23.74
CA PHE A 211 -2.92 -12.32 22.60
C PHE A 211 -1.79 -13.25 23.06
N PRO A 212 -2.04 -14.56 23.24
CA PRO A 212 -1.01 -15.50 23.68
C PRO A 212 0.11 -15.63 22.65
N ALA A 213 1.28 -16.10 23.11
CA ALA A 213 2.33 -16.56 22.21
C ALA A 213 1.85 -17.76 21.39
N GLY A 214 2.40 -17.92 20.19
CA GLY A 214 1.99 -18.96 19.24
C GLY A 214 1.01 -18.46 18.18
N CYS A 215 0.50 -19.41 17.39
CA CYS A 215 -0.39 -19.10 16.25
C CYS A 215 -1.84 -19.07 16.70
N GLN A 216 -2.55 -18.04 16.28
CA GLN A 216 -3.97 -17.85 16.62
C GLN A 216 -4.71 -17.19 15.46
N ARG A 217 -5.97 -17.57 15.27
CA ARG A 217 -6.83 -16.92 14.27
C ARG A 217 -7.47 -15.69 14.86
N LEU A 218 -7.26 -14.55 14.18
CA LEU A 218 -7.80 -13.26 14.58
C LEU A 218 -8.94 -12.86 13.64
N ASP A 219 -10.08 -12.48 14.21
CA ASP A 219 -11.13 -11.77 13.49
C ASP A 219 -10.70 -10.33 13.18
N GLY A 220 -11.55 -9.59 12.47
CA GLY A 220 -11.22 -8.21 12.08
C GLY A 220 -11.02 -7.27 13.26
N ALA A 221 -11.77 -7.44 14.35
CA ALA A 221 -11.64 -6.60 15.54
C ALA A 221 -10.32 -6.89 16.28
N ALA A 222 -9.99 -8.16 16.46
CA ALA A 222 -8.74 -8.59 17.08
C ALA A 222 -7.52 -8.20 16.24
N SER A 223 -7.62 -8.33 14.91
CA SER A 223 -6.55 -7.93 13.99
C SER A 223 -6.23 -6.43 14.12
N ILE A 224 -7.25 -5.55 14.12
CA ILE A 224 -7.04 -4.13 14.32
C ILE A 224 -6.43 -3.85 15.70
N ASP A 225 -6.93 -4.51 16.75
CA ASP A 225 -6.43 -4.31 18.09
C ASP A 225 -4.94 -4.66 18.18
N LEU A 226 -4.51 -5.79 17.62
CA LEU A 226 -3.11 -6.20 17.56
C LEU A 226 -2.26 -5.20 16.74
N LEU A 227 -2.73 -4.81 15.56
CA LEU A 227 -1.97 -3.95 14.63
C LEU A 227 -1.83 -2.49 15.11
N ARG A 228 -2.61 -2.08 16.10
CA ARG A 228 -2.49 -0.76 16.75
C ARG A 228 -1.58 -0.76 17.97
N GLN A 229 -1.14 -1.93 18.44
CA GLN A 229 -0.33 -2.02 19.64
C GLN A 229 1.07 -1.41 19.44
N ARG A 230 1.47 -0.55 20.34
CA ARG A 230 2.83 0.00 20.48
C ARG A 230 3.28 0.00 21.93
N ARG A 231 2.35 0.34 22.84
CA ARG A 231 2.62 0.33 24.27
C ARG A 231 2.72 -1.09 24.78
N TYR A 232 3.59 -1.32 25.74
CA TYR A 232 3.94 -2.62 26.30
C TYR A 232 4.64 -3.58 25.33
N LEU A 233 5.02 -3.12 24.14
CA LEU A 233 5.89 -3.86 23.26
C LEU A 233 7.35 -3.40 23.50
N PRO A 234 8.32 -4.32 23.55
CA PRO A 234 9.73 -4.00 23.80
C PRO A 234 10.28 -2.93 22.85
N ASP A 235 10.04 -3.09 21.54
CA ASP A 235 10.51 -2.19 20.50
C ASP A 235 9.40 -1.26 19.96
N GLY A 236 8.28 -1.15 20.66
CA GLY A 236 7.21 -0.19 20.36
C GLY A 236 6.71 -0.19 18.91
N ALA A 237 7.13 0.79 18.11
CA ALA A 237 6.69 0.93 16.72
C ALA A 237 7.25 -0.17 15.82
N PHE A 238 8.47 -0.63 16.04
CA PHE A 238 9.06 -1.71 15.25
C PHE A 238 8.36 -3.06 15.47
N ASP A 239 7.96 -3.37 16.70
CA ASP A 239 7.15 -4.56 16.96
C ASP A 239 5.78 -4.49 16.30
N ARG A 240 5.16 -3.32 16.25
CA ARG A 240 3.92 -3.12 15.50
C ARG A 240 4.12 -3.41 14.01
N ASP A 241 5.22 -2.93 13.43
CA ASP A 241 5.54 -3.16 12.03
C ASP A 241 5.81 -4.65 11.75
N ARG A 242 6.49 -5.37 12.66
CA ARG A 242 6.64 -6.84 12.61
C ARG A 242 5.27 -7.55 12.68
N ASN A 243 4.35 -7.06 13.51
CA ASN A 243 2.99 -7.61 13.57
C ASN A 243 2.21 -7.36 12.28
N ALA A 244 2.40 -6.21 11.62
CA ALA A 244 1.84 -5.95 10.31
C ALA A 244 2.38 -6.93 9.24
N GLN A 245 3.68 -7.23 9.25
CA GLN A 245 4.27 -8.25 8.37
C GLN A 245 3.65 -9.63 8.61
N ARG A 246 3.53 -10.07 9.87
CA ARG A 246 2.89 -11.34 10.24
C ARG A 246 1.44 -11.42 9.76
N TYR A 247 0.70 -10.33 9.95
CA TYR A 247 -0.69 -10.24 9.49
C TYR A 247 -0.79 -10.35 7.97
N VAL A 248 0.02 -9.59 7.21
CA VAL A 248 0.02 -9.63 5.73
C VAL A 248 0.39 -11.04 5.24
N ALA A 249 1.42 -11.65 5.80
CA ALA A 249 1.79 -13.02 5.48
C ALA A 249 0.65 -14.01 5.77
N GLY A 250 -0.01 -13.88 6.92
CA GLY A 250 -1.18 -14.69 7.29
C GLY A 250 -2.37 -14.48 6.35
N LEU A 251 -2.63 -13.24 5.95
CA LEU A 251 -3.70 -12.92 5.00
C LEU A 251 -3.44 -13.55 3.62
N VAL A 252 -2.22 -13.45 3.11
CA VAL A 252 -1.83 -14.10 1.84
C VAL A 252 -2.04 -15.59 1.94
N ARG A 253 -1.51 -16.27 2.98
CA ARG A 253 -1.74 -17.72 3.19
C ARG A 253 -3.22 -18.07 3.25
N ARG A 254 -4.04 -17.24 3.91
CA ARG A 254 -5.48 -17.49 4.03
C ARG A 254 -6.20 -17.38 2.70
N VAL A 255 -5.86 -16.38 1.91
CA VAL A 255 -6.48 -16.12 0.59
C VAL A 255 -6.09 -17.21 -0.41
N THR A 256 -4.83 -17.67 -0.41
CA THR A 256 -4.37 -18.75 -1.27
C THR A 256 -5.00 -20.10 -0.86
N ALA A 257 -4.97 -20.45 0.43
CA ALA A 257 -5.50 -21.71 0.94
C ALA A 257 -7.02 -21.90 0.74
N GLN A 258 -7.78 -20.83 0.54
CA GLN A 258 -9.25 -20.90 0.34
C GLN A 258 -9.68 -20.90 -1.12
N ASP A 259 -8.79 -21.06 -2.07
CA ASP A 259 -9.07 -20.91 -3.51
C ASP A 259 -9.80 -19.60 -3.86
N VAL A 260 -9.58 -18.55 -3.06
CA VAL A 260 -10.21 -17.25 -3.31
C VAL A 260 -9.76 -16.70 -4.64
N LEU A 261 -8.49 -16.92 -4.99
CA LEU A 261 -7.87 -16.39 -6.20
C LEU A 261 -8.37 -17.10 -7.47
N SER A 262 -8.66 -18.38 -7.38
CA SER A 262 -9.19 -19.20 -8.49
C SER A 262 -10.71 -19.06 -8.66
N ASN A 263 -11.41 -18.58 -7.63
CA ASN A 263 -12.88 -18.42 -7.65
C ASN A 263 -13.26 -16.95 -7.87
N PRO A 264 -13.77 -16.56 -9.06
CA PRO A 264 -14.06 -15.16 -9.38
C PRO A 264 -15.12 -14.52 -8.47
N VAL A 265 -16.05 -15.30 -7.94
CA VAL A 265 -17.09 -14.80 -7.02
C VAL A 265 -16.48 -14.47 -5.66
N ARG A 266 -15.62 -15.34 -5.11
CA ARG A 266 -14.92 -15.11 -3.85
C ARG A 266 -13.93 -13.94 -3.97
N LEU A 267 -13.20 -13.87 -5.07
CA LEU A 267 -12.28 -12.76 -5.35
C LEU A 267 -13.03 -11.43 -5.44
N ALA A 268 -14.14 -11.36 -6.16
CA ALA A 268 -14.98 -10.17 -6.24
C ALA A 268 -15.56 -9.78 -4.87
N ALA A 269 -15.99 -10.74 -4.07
CA ALA A 269 -16.45 -10.52 -2.70
C ALA A 269 -15.34 -9.96 -1.81
N LEU A 270 -14.13 -10.52 -1.88
CA LEU A 270 -12.96 -10.03 -1.14
C LEU A 270 -12.58 -8.60 -1.53
N LEU A 271 -12.52 -8.29 -2.82
CA LEU A 271 -12.18 -6.96 -3.34
C LEU A 271 -13.25 -5.90 -3.01
N SER A 272 -14.52 -6.31 -2.89
CA SER A 272 -15.62 -5.42 -2.54
C SER A 272 -15.82 -5.24 -1.03
N ALA A 273 -15.34 -6.19 -0.21
CA ALA A 273 -15.54 -6.19 1.24
C ALA A 273 -15.08 -4.90 1.93
N PRO A 274 -13.91 -4.32 1.62
CA PRO A 274 -13.44 -3.10 2.29
C PRO A 274 -14.24 -1.85 1.91
N GLY A 275 -14.99 -1.86 0.81
CA GLY A 275 -15.80 -0.73 0.34
C GLY A 275 -14.94 0.54 0.18
N LYS A 276 -15.39 1.68 0.75
CA LYS A 276 -14.64 2.94 0.73
C LYS A 276 -13.36 2.94 1.58
N GLY A 277 -13.11 1.88 2.33
CA GLY A 277 -11.92 1.73 3.17
C GLY A 277 -10.70 1.18 2.44
N LEU A 278 -10.78 0.97 1.14
CA LEU A 278 -9.69 0.53 0.27
C LEU A 278 -9.58 1.47 -0.92
N ALA A 279 -8.39 1.98 -1.17
CA ALA A 279 -7.99 2.54 -2.46
C ALA A 279 -6.89 1.65 -3.04
N VAL A 280 -6.98 1.34 -4.32
CA VAL A 280 -6.02 0.49 -5.04
C VAL A 280 -5.46 1.28 -6.20
N ASP A 281 -4.14 1.33 -6.29
CA ASP A 281 -3.42 1.86 -7.44
C ASP A 281 -2.76 0.69 -8.19
N ASP A 282 -3.15 0.49 -9.42
CA ASP A 282 -2.58 -0.54 -10.29
C ASP A 282 -1.51 0.02 -11.26
N ASP A 283 -1.29 1.32 -11.29
CA ASP A 283 -0.36 2.05 -12.18
C ASP A 283 -0.30 1.46 -13.61
N GLY A 284 -1.47 1.00 -14.09
CA GLY A 284 -1.62 0.30 -15.35
C GLY A 284 -1.16 -1.18 -15.31
N LEU A 285 -0.88 -1.74 -14.13
CA LEU A 285 -0.72 -3.17 -13.94
C LEU A 285 -2.09 -3.76 -13.58
N PRO A 286 -2.73 -4.55 -14.45
CA PRO A 286 -4.05 -5.11 -14.13
C PRO A 286 -3.98 -5.91 -12.83
N LEU A 287 -4.93 -5.72 -11.91
CA LEU A 287 -5.08 -6.52 -10.68
C LEU A 287 -4.98 -8.03 -10.96
N THR A 288 -5.43 -8.46 -12.14
CA THR A 288 -5.30 -9.84 -12.60
C THR A 288 -3.85 -10.31 -12.70
N ARG A 289 -2.87 -9.42 -12.97
CA ARG A 289 -1.45 -9.78 -12.95
C ARG A 289 -0.89 -9.91 -11.54
N LEU A 290 -1.31 -9.05 -10.62
CA LEU A 290 -0.95 -9.21 -9.20
C LEU A 290 -1.51 -10.53 -8.65
N VAL A 291 -2.76 -10.83 -8.98
CA VAL A 291 -3.42 -12.10 -8.62
C VAL A 291 -2.72 -13.30 -9.27
N ALA A 292 -2.26 -13.18 -10.51
CA ALA A 292 -1.59 -14.27 -11.22
C ALA A 292 -0.20 -14.62 -10.64
N VAL A 293 0.46 -13.70 -9.94
CA VAL A 293 1.76 -13.95 -9.27
C VAL A 293 1.59 -14.60 -7.90
N LEU A 294 0.43 -14.43 -7.25
CA LEU A 294 0.20 -14.98 -5.90
C LEU A 294 0.29 -16.51 -5.82
N PRO A 295 -0.23 -17.31 -6.78
CA PRO A 295 -0.06 -18.77 -6.77
C PRO A 295 1.41 -19.21 -6.87
N GLU A 296 2.25 -18.47 -7.59
CA GLU A 296 3.69 -18.75 -7.68
C GLU A 296 4.38 -18.59 -6.32
N LEU A 297 3.78 -17.80 -5.42
CA LEU A 297 4.27 -17.50 -4.07
C LEU A 297 3.60 -18.35 -2.99
N GLU A 298 2.62 -19.19 -3.33
CA GLU A 298 1.80 -19.95 -2.37
C GLU A 298 2.62 -20.91 -1.51
N SER A 299 3.65 -21.51 -2.08
CA SER A 299 4.51 -22.49 -1.41
C SER A 299 5.65 -21.89 -0.60
N VAL A 300 5.82 -20.57 -0.62
CA VAL A 300 7.00 -19.89 -0.05
C VAL A 300 6.60 -18.85 0.98
N ASP A 301 6.98 -19.08 2.24
CA ASP A 301 6.79 -18.05 3.28
C ASP A 301 7.64 -16.81 2.95
N PRO A 302 7.05 -15.60 3.01
CA PRO A 302 7.78 -14.37 2.77
C PRO A 302 8.81 -14.11 3.87
N VAL A 303 9.83 -13.30 3.54
CA VAL A 303 10.83 -12.82 4.52
C VAL A 303 10.43 -11.44 5.01
N GLY A 304 10.25 -11.28 6.31
CA GLY A 304 10.05 -9.96 6.91
C GLY A 304 11.39 -9.24 7.08
N LEU A 305 11.45 -7.98 6.66
CA LEU A 305 12.61 -7.10 6.82
C LEU A 305 12.15 -5.73 7.31
N SER A 306 13.04 -5.03 8.00
CA SER A 306 12.85 -3.60 8.29
C SER A 306 13.96 -2.80 7.61
N LEU A 307 13.62 -1.67 7.00
CA LEU A 307 14.64 -0.75 6.49
C LEU A 307 15.56 -0.34 7.64
N PRO A 308 16.88 -0.51 7.54
CA PRO A 308 17.81 -0.14 8.59
C PRO A 308 17.77 1.37 8.85
N VAL A 309 17.56 1.74 10.10
CA VAL A 309 17.52 3.14 10.57
C VAL A 309 18.47 3.35 11.73
N GLY A 310 19.03 4.55 11.79
CA GLY A 310 19.89 4.99 12.88
C GLY A 310 19.09 5.51 14.07
N THR A 311 19.81 5.94 15.09
CA THR A 311 19.23 6.60 16.26
C THR A 311 18.97 8.07 15.98
N PRO A 312 17.87 8.66 16.47
CA PRO A 312 17.62 10.09 16.35
C PRO A 312 18.74 10.91 17.00
N VAL A 313 19.14 11.99 16.34
CA VAL A 313 20.15 12.92 16.88
C VAL A 313 19.45 14.04 17.65
N GLY A 314 19.85 14.27 18.89
CA GLY A 314 19.27 15.29 19.76
C GLY A 314 17.80 15.02 20.09
N ASN A 315 16.99 16.08 20.07
CA ASN A 315 15.52 15.98 20.32
C ASN A 315 14.69 15.66 19.07
N ALA A 316 15.34 15.25 17.98
CA ALA A 316 14.63 14.91 16.75
C ALA A 316 13.77 13.66 16.97
N SER A 317 12.51 13.74 16.60
CA SER A 317 11.59 12.59 16.64
C SER A 317 11.60 11.79 15.34
N ARG A 318 12.49 12.13 14.40
CA ARG A 318 12.68 11.49 13.11
C ARG A 318 13.83 10.49 13.20
N LEU A 319 13.70 9.38 12.50
CA LEU A 319 14.69 8.33 12.40
C LEU A 319 15.51 8.55 11.13
N PRO A 320 16.81 8.86 11.21
CA PRO A 320 17.66 8.89 10.04
C PRO A 320 17.83 7.47 9.46
N LEU A 321 18.14 7.38 8.18
CA LEU A 321 18.60 6.11 7.59
C LEU A 321 19.91 5.70 8.30
N ASP A 322 20.09 4.40 8.57
CA ASP A 322 21.38 3.92 9.06
C ASP A 322 22.47 4.27 8.06
N PRO A 323 23.58 4.94 8.48
CA PRO A 323 24.56 5.47 7.55
C PRO A 323 25.36 4.39 6.80
N LYS A 324 25.43 3.16 7.33
CA LYS A 324 26.13 2.03 6.73
C LYS A 324 25.16 1.04 6.11
N GLN A 325 24.29 0.43 6.90
CA GLN A 325 23.40 -0.63 6.44
C GLN A 325 22.26 -0.08 5.54
N GLY A 326 21.84 1.16 5.73
CA GLY A 326 20.77 1.76 4.92
C GLY A 326 21.11 1.81 3.43
N PRO A 327 22.22 2.45 3.02
CA PRO A 327 22.64 2.46 1.61
C PRO A 327 22.88 1.07 1.03
N GLU A 328 23.47 0.13 1.80
CA GLU A 328 23.71 -1.26 1.38
C GLU A 328 22.39 -2.00 1.14
N PHE A 329 21.42 -1.87 2.05
CA PHE A 329 20.08 -2.43 1.91
C PHE A 329 19.36 -1.89 0.67
N LEU A 330 19.35 -0.57 0.50
CA LEU A 330 18.70 0.07 -0.64
C LEU A 330 19.37 -0.30 -1.98
N ALA A 331 20.69 -0.48 -2.01
CA ALA A 331 21.39 -0.99 -3.18
C ALA A 331 20.96 -2.44 -3.50
N ALA A 332 20.92 -3.31 -2.48
CA ALA A 332 20.46 -4.69 -2.64
C ALA A 332 19.00 -4.78 -3.14
N LEU A 333 18.13 -3.89 -2.66
CA LEU A 333 16.74 -3.80 -3.12
C LEU A 333 16.65 -3.39 -4.59
N ARG A 334 17.37 -2.33 -5.00
CA ARG A 334 17.39 -1.85 -6.38
C ARG A 334 17.94 -2.85 -7.38
N GLU A 335 18.91 -3.63 -6.96
CA GLU A 335 19.62 -4.60 -7.79
C GLU A 335 19.02 -6.01 -7.70
N ASP A 336 17.85 -6.15 -7.04
CA ASP A 336 17.16 -7.44 -6.84
C ASP A 336 18.06 -8.51 -6.17
N ARG A 337 18.89 -8.07 -5.18
CA ARG A 337 19.87 -8.90 -4.47
C ARG A 337 19.59 -9.04 -2.97
N LEU A 338 18.34 -8.86 -2.55
CA LEU A 338 17.96 -8.97 -1.12
C LEU A 338 18.29 -10.34 -0.53
N ALA A 339 18.24 -11.41 -1.32
CA ALA A 339 18.64 -12.74 -0.85
C ALA A 339 20.09 -12.77 -0.35
N GLN A 340 21.02 -12.12 -1.07
CA GLN A 340 22.42 -12.01 -0.69
C GLN A 340 22.60 -11.15 0.56
N TRP A 341 21.88 -10.01 0.61
CA TRP A 341 21.93 -9.13 1.77
C TRP A 341 21.42 -9.84 3.03
N VAL A 342 20.31 -10.56 2.95
CA VAL A 342 19.75 -11.36 4.07
C VAL A 342 20.72 -12.44 4.54
N ALA A 343 21.42 -13.10 3.63
CA ALA A 343 22.42 -14.11 3.99
C ALA A 343 23.59 -13.51 4.79
N GLN A 344 23.91 -12.23 4.57
CA GLN A 344 24.94 -11.49 5.29
C GLN A 344 24.43 -10.85 6.60
N HIS A 345 23.12 -10.63 6.73
CA HIS A 345 22.48 -9.95 7.85
C HIS A 345 21.29 -10.76 8.40
N PRO A 346 21.49 -12.01 8.85
CA PRO A 346 20.42 -12.88 9.33
C PRO A 346 19.68 -12.30 10.56
N GLU A 347 20.33 -11.44 11.33
CA GLU A 347 19.76 -10.74 12.49
C GLU A 347 18.69 -9.69 12.10
N GLN A 348 18.68 -9.26 10.85
CA GLN A 348 17.70 -8.29 10.32
C GLN A 348 16.40 -8.94 9.85
N VAL A 349 16.34 -10.27 9.87
CA VAL A 349 15.16 -11.01 9.45
C VAL A 349 14.12 -11.02 10.56
N ASN A 350 12.91 -10.58 10.22
CA ASN A 350 11.74 -10.65 11.08
C ASN A 350 10.96 -11.95 10.80
N PRO A 351 10.79 -12.85 11.77
CA PRO A 351 9.95 -14.03 11.58
C PRO A 351 8.50 -13.61 11.32
N VAL A 352 7.91 -14.11 10.24
CA VAL A 352 6.50 -13.83 9.86
C VAL A 352 5.58 -15.02 10.11
N ARG A 353 6.16 -16.10 10.70
CA ARG A 353 5.44 -17.30 11.13
C ARG A 353 5.91 -17.73 12.51
#